data_8707706b99850c443f5f36da13aa658d
#
_entry.id   8707706b99850c443f5f36da13aa658d
#
_cell.length_a   1.000
_cell.length_b   1.000
_cell.length_c   1.000
_cell.angle_alpha   90.00
_cell.angle_beta   90.00
_cell.angle_gamma   90.00
#
_symmetry.space_group_name_H-M   'P 1'
#
loop_
_entity.id
_entity.type
_entity.pdbx_description
1 polymer ?
#
loop_
_entity_poly.entity_id
_entity_poly.type
_entity_poly.pdbx_seq_one_letter_code
_entity_poly.pdbx_strand_id
1 'polypeptide(L)'
;FPELRGFDYTPITQPGVFEGKTVDANTVERGTAWVTTYGAKATVISNNGLDAVNAVNDLLAKGVTVGFITEAGGHYSKGDFVIDHKDAAQISGQYVIEITHVADVPQARVITEPKVYVDDDSFDRFAFTRQMNFKTVADVSQANVVFSSNEPEEDVKAAVANGLPFVGASVNILEYAKATIPGF
;
A
#
# COMPACT_ATOMS: atom_id res chain seq x y z
N PHE A 1 -15.26 -9.93 -0.51
CA PHE A 1 -13.87 -10.12 -0.97
C PHE A 1 -13.41 -8.98 -1.89
N PRO A 2 -14.18 -8.49 -2.89
CA PRO A 2 -13.80 -7.34 -3.72
C PRO A 2 -13.59 -6.06 -2.91
N GLU A 3 -14.42 -5.79 -1.92
CA GLU A 3 -14.33 -4.63 -1.03
C GLU A 3 -12.98 -4.56 -0.30
N LEU A 4 -12.43 -5.72 0.08
CA LEU A 4 -11.11 -5.82 0.72
C LEU A 4 -9.96 -5.58 -0.25
N ARG A 5 -10.22 -5.66 -1.55
CA ARG A 5 -9.21 -5.51 -2.61
C ARG A 5 -9.34 -4.19 -3.36
N GLY A 6 -10.35 -3.37 -3.02
CA GLY A 6 -10.53 -2.04 -3.60
C GLY A 6 -10.92 -2.02 -5.07
N PHE A 7 -11.67 -3.02 -5.54
CA PHE A 7 -12.21 -3.01 -6.90
C PHE A 7 -13.73 -3.19 -6.93
N ASP A 8 -14.36 -2.58 -7.90
CA ASP A 8 -15.78 -2.74 -8.16
C ASP A 8 -16.08 -4.10 -8.79
N TYR A 9 -17.20 -4.69 -8.44
CA TYR A 9 -17.65 -5.93 -9.04
C TYR A 9 -19.16 -5.93 -9.30
N THR A 10 -19.56 -6.66 -10.30
CA THR A 10 -20.97 -6.97 -10.58
C THR A 10 -21.15 -8.48 -10.51
N PRO A 11 -21.93 -8.99 -9.54
CA PRO A 11 -22.20 -10.41 -9.46
C PRO A 11 -23.07 -10.85 -10.63
N ILE A 12 -22.64 -11.87 -11.36
CA ILE A 12 -23.40 -12.45 -12.45
C ILE A 12 -23.93 -13.79 -11.99
N THR A 13 -25.26 -13.85 -11.84
CA THR A 13 -25.95 -15.03 -11.33
C THR A 13 -26.62 -15.87 -12.42
N GLN A 14 -26.62 -15.39 -13.67
CA GLN A 14 -27.21 -16.12 -14.79
C GLN A 14 -26.16 -17.02 -15.45
N PRO A 15 -26.45 -18.31 -15.67
CA PRO A 15 -25.55 -19.18 -16.43
C PRO A 15 -25.46 -18.76 -17.90
N GLY A 16 -24.33 -19.03 -18.55
CA GLY A 16 -24.15 -18.81 -19.98
C GLY A 16 -23.86 -17.38 -20.43
N VAL A 17 -23.79 -16.39 -19.53
CA VAL A 17 -23.55 -14.97 -19.90
C VAL A 17 -22.23 -14.77 -20.66
N PHE A 18 -21.22 -15.57 -20.37
CA PHE A 18 -19.90 -15.52 -21.02
C PHE A 18 -19.73 -16.54 -22.14
N GLU A 19 -20.75 -17.31 -22.47
CA GLU A 19 -20.64 -18.33 -23.50
C GLU A 19 -20.30 -17.69 -24.85
N GLY A 20 -19.22 -18.13 -25.48
CA GLY A 20 -18.69 -17.56 -26.72
C GLY A 20 -18.13 -16.13 -26.61
N LYS A 21 -18.00 -15.58 -25.42
CA LYS A 21 -17.46 -14.21 -25.17
C LYS A 21 -16.12 -14.21 -24.41
N THR A 22 -15.57 -15.37 -24.14
CA THR A 22 -14.28 -15.49 -23.46
C THR A 22 -13.14 -15.44 -24.48
N VAL A 23 -12.05 -14.79 -24.09
CA VAL A 23 -10.79 -14.77 -24.83
C VAL A 23 -9.70 -15.42 -23.99
N ASP A 24 -8.65 -15.91 -24.64
CA ASP A 24 -7.49 -16.46 -23.95
C ASP A 24 -6.74 -15.34 -23.22
N ALA A 25 -6.58 -15.47 -21.91
CA ALA A 25 -5.90 -14.50 -21.05
C ALA A 25 -4.36 -14.69 -21.00
N ASN A 26 -3.80 -15.61 -21.79
CA ASN A 26 -2.34 -15.86 -21.84
C ASN A 26 -1.53 -14.65 -22.34
N THR A 27 -2.20 -13.66 -22.92
CA THR A 27 -1.58 -12.45 -23.48
C THR A 27 -1.84 -11.19 -22.67
N VAL A 28 -2.32 -11.30 -21.42
CA VAL A 28 -2.50 -10.12 -20.57
C VAL A 28 -1.13 -9.51 -20.25
N GLU A 29 -0.83 -8.41 -20.91
CA GLU A 29 0.36 -7.62 -20.63
C GLU A 29 0.16 -6.80 -19.34
N ARG A 30 1.14 -6.86 -18.45
CA ARG A 30 1.21 -5.92 -17.33
C ARG A 30 1.60 -4.56 -17.89
N GLY A 31 0.83 -3.55 -17.56
CA GLY A 31 1.07 -2.20 -18.06
C GLY A 31 0.76 -1.15 -16.99
N THR A 32 1.46 -0.05 -17.10
CA THR A 32 1.19 1.15 -16.33
C THR A 32 0.35 2.07 -17.20
N ALA A 33 -0.83 2.46 -16.74
CA ALA A 33 -1.65 3.45 -17.42
C ALA A 33 -1.08 4.85 -17.18
N TRP A 34 -0.89 5.60 -18.29
CA TRP A 34 -0.30 6.93 -18.24
C TRP A 34 -1.30 7.99 -18.69
N VAL A 35 -1.45 9.04 -17.91
CA VAL A 35 -2.07 10.29 -18.35
C VAL A 35 -0.95 11.34 -18.39
N THR A 36 -0.62 11.81 -19.59
CA THR A 36 0.48 12.76 -19.77
C THR A 36 -0.04 14.19 -19.76
N THR A 37 0.55 15.03 -18.91
CA THR A 37 0.33 16.47 -18.92
C THR A 37 1.61 17.17 -19.34
N TYR A 38 1.52 18.05 -20.35
CA TYR A 38 2.66 18.85 -20.77
C TYR A 38 3.17 19.74 -19.63
N GLY A 39 4.48 19.74 -19.42
CA GLY A 39 5.09 20.52 -18.34
C GLY A 39 4.90 19.93 -16.93
N ALA A 40 4.69 18.61 -16.84
CA ALA A 40 4.53 17.94 -15.56
C ALA A 40 5.73 18.16 -14.63
N LYS A 41 5.43 18.47 -13.37
CA LYS A 41 6.42 18.62 -12.29
C LYS A 41 6.36 17.45 -11.31
N ALA A 42 5.21 16.83 -11.19
CA ALA A 42 5.00 15.70 -10.30
C ALA A 42 4.27 14.56 -11.00
N THR A 43 4.43 13.37 -10.45
CA THR A 43 3.76 12.15 -10.87
C THR A 43 2.99 11.59 -9.68
N VAL A 44 1.69 11.44 -9.87
CA VAL A 44 0.80 10.83 -8.90
C VAL A 44 0.64 9.35 -9.22
N ILE A 45 0.66 8.53 -8.19
CA ILE A 45 0.39 7.09 -8.23
C ILE A 45 -0.92 6.88 -7.48
N SER A 46 -1.95 6.40 -8.18
CA SER A 46 -3.24 6.10 -7.55
C SER A 46 -3.10 4.97 -6.54
N ASN A 47 -3.54 5.20 -5.31
CA ASN A 47 -3.49 4.21 -4.24
C ASN A 47 -4.72 3.29 -4.30
N ASN A 48 -4.82 2.50 -5.35
CA ASN A 48 -5.99 1.67 -5.67
C ASN A 48 -5.71 0.16 -5.66
N GLY A 49 -4.57 -0.27 -5.13
CA GLY A 49 -4.25 -1.70 -5.07
C GLY A 49 -2.86 -2.02 -4.54
N LEU A 50 -2.58 -3.32 -4.42
CA LEU A 50 -1.31 -3.83 -3.88
C LEU A 50 -0.10 -3.41 -4.72
N ASP A 51 -0.24 -3.34 -6.04
CA ASP A 51 0.85 -2.93 -6.92
C ASP A 51 1.27 -1.47 -6.69
N ALA A 52 0.34 -0.59 -6.30
CA ALA A 52 0.67 0.78 -5.92
C ALA A 52 1.52 0.83 -4.64
N VAL A 53 1.16 0.05 -3.62
CA VAL A 53 1.92 -0.08 -2.38
C VAL A 53 3.31 -0.67 -2.66
N ASN A 54 3.37 -1.70 -3.48
CA ASN A 54 4.62 -2.35 -3.88
C ASN A 54 5.56 -1.37 -4.61
N ALA A 55 5.04 -0.62 -5.58
CA ALA A 55 5.79 0.40 -6.31
C ALA A 55 6.32 1.49 -5.38
N VAL A 56 5.51 1.96 -4.43
CA VAL A 56 5.90 2.98 -3.45
C VAL A 56 7.01 2.47 -2.52
N ASN A 57 6.89 1.25 -2.00
CA ASN A 57 7.92 0.66 -1.15
C ASN A 57 9.25 0.46 -1.92
N ASP A 58 9.19 0.08 -3.19
CA ASP A 58 10.37 -0.04 -4.04
C ASP A 58 11.04 1.33 -4.29
N LEU A 59 10.26 2.39 -4.50
CA LEU A 59 10.76 3.76 -4.62
C LEU A 59 11.44 4.23 -3.33
N LEU A 60 10.81 3.98 -2.17
CA LEU A 60 11.37 4.33 -0.86
C LEU A 60 12.67 3.60 -0.59
N ALA A 61 12.75 2.31 -0.92
CA ALA A 61 13.97 1.51 -0.80
C ALA A 61 15.11 2.01 -1.69
N LYS A 62 14.79 2.62 -2.84
CA LYS A 62 15.74 3.29 -3.75
C LYS A 62 16.11 4.71 -3.29
N GLY A 63 15.55 5.20 -2.19
CA GLY A 63 15.80 6.55 -1.66
C GLY A 63 15.04 7.66 -2.39
N VAL A 64 14.01 7.33 -3.17
CA VAL A 64 13.13 8.32 -3.80
C VAL A 64 12.24 8.96 -2.73
N THR A 65 12.10 10.28 -2.80
CA THR A 65 11.16 11.00 -1.93
C THR A 65 9.74 10.77 -2.40
N VAL A 66 8.92 10.16 -1.55
CA VAL A 66 7.50 9.92 -1.80
C VAL A 66 6.65 10.72 -0.83
N GLY A 67 5.62 11.40 -1.34
CA GLY A 67 4.62 12.10 -0.55
C GLY A 67 3.30 11.33 -0.54
N PHE A 68 2.59 11.40 0.60
CA PHE A 68 1.21 10.96 0.76
C PHE A 68 0.30 12.17 0.62
N ILE A 69 -0.57 12.19 -0.37
CA ILE A 69 -1.42 13.34 -0.71
C ILE A 69 -2.46 13.56 0.39
N THR A 70 -2.50 14.79 0.91
CA THR A 70 -3.38 15.16 2.03
C THR A 70 -4.68 15.82 1.60
N GLU A 71 -4.72 16.37 0.38
CA GLU A 71 -5.89 17.03 -0.17
C GLU A 71 -6.12 16.59 -1.62
N ALA A 72 -7.38 16.33 -1.98
CA ALA A 72 -7.75 15.94 -3.35
C ALA A 72 -7.61 17.12 -4.32
N GLY A 73 -7.31 16.81 -5.58
CA GLY A 73 -7.27 17.76 -6.68
C GLY A 73 -8.06 17.28 -7.90
N GLY A 74 -7.94 17.99 -9.02
CA GLY A 74 -8.72 17.67 -10.23
C GLY A 74 -8.42 16.29 -10.86
N HIS A 75 -7.24 15.73 -10.60
CA HIS A 75 -6.75 14.49 -11.23
C HIS A 75 -6.12 13.53 -10.23
N TYR A 76 -6.35 13.71 -8.94
CA TYR A 76 -5.85 12.84 -7.88
C TYR A 76 -6.72 12.93 -6.62
N SER A 77 -6.66 11.91 -5.81
CA SER A 77 -7.41 11.79 -4.58
C SER A 77 -6.52 11.99 -3.34
N LYS A 78 -7.14 12.40 -2.24
CA LYS A 78 -6.51 12.27 -0.93
C LYS A 78 -6.20 10.79 -0.67
N GLY A 79 -4.97 10.52 -0.25
CA GLY A 79 -4.50 9.15 -0.02
C GLY A 79 -3.68 8.57 -1.16
N ASP A 80 -3.65 9.20 -2.33
CA ASP A 80 -2.72 8.84 -3.40
C ASP A 80 -1.28 9.22 -3.02
N PHE A 81 -0.33 8.71 -3.79
CA PHE A 81 1.08 9.01 -3.60
C PHE A 81 1.58 9.98 -4.68
N VAL A 82 2.59 10.75 -4.34
CA VAL A 82 3.23 11.69 -5.29
C VAL A 82 4.74 11.60 -5.20
N ILE A 83 5.38 11.65 -6.37
CA ILE A 83 6.84 11.73 -6.54
C ILE A 83 7.19 12.88 -7.50
N ASP A 84 8.45 13.27 -7.51
CA ASP A 84 8.99 14.15 -8.55
C ASP A 84 8.81 13.49 -9.93
N HIS A 85 8.43 14.25 -10.94
CA HIS A 85 8.21 13.71 -12.28
C HIS A 85 9.45 13.04 -12.89
N LYS A 86 10.65 13.51 -12.56
CA LYS A 86 11.92 12.88 -13.01
C LYS A 86 12.10 11.44 -12.56
N ASP A 87 11.47 11.04 -11.44
CA ASP A 87 11.58 9.71 -10.85
C ASP A 87 10.54 8.72 -11.41
N ALA A 88 9.59 9.18 -12.22
CA ALA A 88 8.53 8.35 -12.79
C ALA A 88 9.05 7.16 -13.61
N ALA A 89 10.17 7.33 -14.29
CA ALA A 89 10.76 6.25 -15.09
C ALA A 89 11.20 5.03 -14.24
N GLN A 90 11.39 5.20 -12.92
CA GLN A 90 11.83 4.11 -12.03
C GLN A 90 10.74 3.06 -11.77
N ILE A 91 9.46 3.38 -12.07
CA ILE A 91 8.32 2.48 -11.88
C ILE A 91 7.67 2.06 -13.19
N SER A 92 8.13 2.60 -14.33
CA SER A 92 7.52 2.33 -15.63
C SER A 92 7.60 0.86 -16.02
N GLY A 93 6.46 0.27 -16.39
CA GLY A 93 6.36 -1.09 -16.92
C GLY A 93 6.56 -2.23 -15.91
N GLN A 94 6.77 -1.92 -14.63
CA GLN A 94 7.03 -2.95 -13.61
C GLN A 94 5.76 -3.35 -12.86
N TYR A 95 4.80 -2.43 -12.72
CA TYR A 95 3.60 -2.57 -11.91
C TYR A 95 2.34 -2.32 -12.72
N VAL A 96 1.23 -2.93 -12.32
CA VAL A 96 -0.11 -2.61 -12.86
C VAL A 96 -0.71 -1.51 -12.00
N ILE A 97 -0.37 -0.27 -12.32
CA ILE A 97 -0.76 0.93 -11.57
C ILE A 97 -1.25 2.02 -12.51
N GLU A 98 -2.09 2.89 -11.97
CA GLU A 98 -2.52 4.10 -12.64
C GLU A 98 -1.63 5.27 -12.23
N ILE A 99 -1.09 6.00 -13.23
CA ILE A 99 -0.21 7.14 -13.03
C ILE A 99 -0.77 8.36 -13.74
N THR A 100 -0.78 9.49 -13.04
CA THR A 100 -1.15 10.78 -13.58
C THR A 100 0.01 11.77 -13.44
N HIS A 101 0.43 12.37 -14.55
CA HIS A 101 1.42 13.45 -14.52
C HIS A 101 0.72 14.80 -14.36
N VAL A 102 1.16 15.61 -13.41
CA VAL A 102 0.53 16.88 -13.06
C VAL A 102 1.53 18.05 -13.11
N ALA A 103 1.05 19.20 -13.58
CA ALA A 103 1.87 20.42 -13.66
C ALA A 103 2.09 21.08 -12.30
N ASP A 104 1.13 20.96 -11.39
CA ASP A 104 1.20 21.49 -10.03
C ASP A 104 1.47 20.34 -9.05
N VAL A 105 2.41 20.57 -8.12
CA VAL A 105 2.76 19.58 -7.10
C VAL A 105 1.65 19.52 -6.06
N PRO A 106 1.03 18.35 -5.85
CA PRO A 106 0.00 18.17 -4.83
C PRO A 106 0.51 18.47 -3.42
N GLN A 107 -0.37 18.95 -2.55
CA GLN A 107 -0.08 19.04 -1.13
C GLN A 107 0.03 17.62 -0.54
N ALA A 108 1.20 17.31 0.01
CA ALA A 108 1.49 15.99 0.49
C ALA A 108 2.39 16.01 1.74
N ARG A 109 2.27 14.97 2.55
CA ARG A 109 3.19 14.68 3.64
C ARG A 109 4.22 13.68 3.15
N VAL A 110 5.50 14.02 3.26
CA VAL A 110 6.60 13.08 2.96
C VAL A 110 6.48 11.87 3.88
N ILE A 111 6.58 10.70 3.29
CA ILE A 111 6.61 9.43 4.01
C ILE A 111 8.03 8.86 4.03
N THR A 112 8.35 8.16 5.10
CA THR A 112 9.62 7.47 5.27
C THR A 112 9.43 5.96 5.06
N GLU A 113 10.47 5.26 4.66
CA GLU A 113 10.43 3.80 4.51
C GLU A 113 10.02 3.14 5.82
N PRO A 114 8.86 2.44 5.88
CA PRO A 114 8.44 1.76 7.09
C PRO A 114 9.30 0.51 7.30
N LYS A 115 9.82 0.36 8.54
CA LYS A 115 10.46 -0.86 9.01
C LYS A 115 9.45 -1.62 9.84
N VAL A 116 8.84 -2.64 9.25
CA VAL A 116 7.72 -3.36 9.84
C VAL A 116 8.23 -4.57 10.62
N TYR A 117 7.94 -4.64 11.91
CA TYR A 117 7.99 -5.89 12.64
C TYR A 117 6.65 -6.59 12.50
N VAL A 118 6.63 -7.79 11.95
CA VAL A 118 5.43 -8.60 11.83
C VAL A 118 5.45 -9.61 12.96
N ASP A 119 4.58 -9.37 13.95
CA ASP A 119 4.43 -10.18 15.17
C ASP A 119 3.46 -11.34 14.93
N ASP A 120 3.70 -12.06 13.88
CA ASP A 120 2.99 -13.28 13.54
C ASP A 120 3.76 -14.03 12.47
N ASP A 121 3.36 -15.27 12.24
CA ASP A 121 4.10 -16.06 11.30
C ASP A 121 3.52 -16.01 9.87
N SER A 122 4.05 -16.78 9.08
CA SER A 122 3.87 -17.23 7.69
C SER A 122 3.05 -16.32 6.77
N PHE A 123 1.73 -16.16 6.95
CA PHE A 123 0.91 -15.49 5.92
C PHE A 123 1.07 -13.97 5.91
N ASP A 124 1.00 -13.34 7.08
CA ASP A 124 1.13 -11.87 7.17
C ASP A 124 2.55 -11.44 6.78
N ARG A 125 3.56 -12.16 7.26
CA ARG A 125 4.95 -11.92 6.86
C ARG A 125 5.16 -12.10 5.35
N PHE A 126 4.56 -13.12 4.76
CA PHE A 126 4.56 -13.31 3.31
C PHE A 126 3.88 -12.16 2.58
N ALA A 127 2.71 -11.73 3.04
CA ALA A 127 1.98 -10.61 2.43
C ALA A 127 2.79 -9.31 2.48
N PHE A 128 3.35 -8.97 3.65
CA PHE A 128 4.15 -7.75 3.79
C PHE A 128 5.44 -7.80 2.96
N THR A 129 6.14 -8.93 2.93
CA THR A 129 7.42 -9.03 2.22
C THR A 129 7.26 -9.28 0.73
N ARG A 130 6.36 -10.18 0.31
CA ARG A 130 6.28 -10.68 -1.08
C ARG A 130 5.22 -10.01 -1.92
N GLN A 131 4.12 -9.60 -1.28
CA GLN A 131 3.02 -8.96 -2.03
C GLN A 131 3.08 -7.43 -1.98
N MET A 132 3.60 -6.85 -0.89
CA MET A 132 3.62 -5.40 -0.69
C MET A 132 5.03 -4.80 -0.63
N ASN A 133 6.06 -5.65 -0.63
CA ASN A 133 7.48 -5.25 -0.61
C ASN A 133 7.84 -4.29 0.55
N PHE A 134 7.24 -4.48 1.73
CA PHE A 134 7.65 -3.76 2.93
C PHE A 134 9.00 -4.27 3.42
N LYS A 135 9.80 -3.36 3.94
CA LYS A 135 11.00 -3.72 4.68
C LYS A 135 10.62 -4.29 6.04
N THR A 136 10.68 -5.61 6.17
CA THR A 136 10.46 -6.27 7.46
C THR A 136 11.76 -6.41 8.24
N VAL A 137 11.66 -6.33 9.56
CA VAL A 137 12.77 -6.52 10.51
C VAL A 137 12.52 -7.75 11.37
N ALA A 138 13.60 -8.38 11.83
CA ALA A 138 13.53 -9.59 12.66
C ALA A 138 13.41 -9.31 14.15
N ASP A 139 13.69 -8.07 14.58
CA ASP A 139 13.71 -7.64 15.96
C ASP A 139 12.85 -6.38 16.12
N VAL A 140 11.93 -6.38 17.08
CA VAL A 140 11.03 -5.27 17.35
C VAL A 140 11.75 -3.97 17.66
N SER A 141 12.94 -4.03 18.25
CA SER A 141 13.77 -2.85 18.55
C SER A 141 14.25 -2.09 17.31
N GLN A 142 14.23 -2.74 16.14
CA GLN A 142 14.61 -2.14 14.86
C GLN A 142 13.41 -1.58 14.10
N ALA A 143 12.20 -1.84 14.58
CA ALA A 143 10.97 -1.43 13.91
C ALA A 143 10.63 0.04 14.15
N ASN A 144 9.89 0.63 13.22
CA ASN A 144 9.19 1.88 13.43
C ASN A 144 7.66 1.72 13.39
N VAL A 145 7.19 0.51 13.12
CA VAL A 145 5.79 0.08 13.22
C VAL A 145 5.73 -1.43 13.46
N VAL A 146 4.77 -1.86 14.27
CA VAL A 146 4.42 -3.27 14.48
C VAL A 146 3.11 -3.58 13.77
N PHE A 147 3.05 -4.73 13.13
CA PHE A 147 1.80 -5.35 12.67
C PHE A 147 1.60 -6.68 13.42
N SER A 148 0.40 -6.90 13.96
CA SER A 148 0.02 -8.18 14.57
C SER A 148 -1.43 -8.54 14.26
N SER A 149 -1.70 -9.82 14.03
CA SER A 149 -3.04 -10.41 13.91
C SER A 149 -3.43 -11.26 15.14
N ASN A 150 -2.50 -11.50 16.05
CA ASN A 150 -2.72 -12.21 17.33
C ASN A 150 -2.34 -11.34 18.52
N GLU A 151 -2.59 -11.83 19.73
CA GLU A 151 -2.12 -11.16 20.94
C GLU A 151 -0.58 -11.06 20.90
N PRO A 152 -0.02 -9.83 21.05
CA PRO A 152 1.42 -9.62 20.91
C PRO A 152 2.24 -10.32 22.01
N GLU A 153 3.48 -10.68 21.69
CA GLU A 153 4.45 -11.14 22.65
C GLU A 153 4.88 -10.02 23.64
N GLU A 154 5.48 -10.37 24.76
CA GLU A 154 5.76 -9.43 25.86
C GLU A 154 6.72 -8.30 25.47
N ASP A 155 7.71 -8.56 24.63
CA ASP A 155 8.64 -7.55 24.12
C ASP A 155 7.94 -6.56 23.17
N VAL A 156 7.01 -7.05 22.37
CA VAL A 156 6.15 -6.22 21.49
C VAL A 156 5.21 -5.38 22.35
N LYS A 157 4.56 -5.96 23.37
CA LYS A 157 3.72 -5.23 24.32
C LYS A 157 4.51 -4.10 24.98
N ALA A 158 5.73 -4.38 25.43
CA ALA A 158 6.60 -3.38 26.03
C ALA A 158 6.98 -2.26 25.04
N ALA A 159 7.30 -2.59 23.80
CA ALA A 159 7.62 -1.60 22.76
C ALA A 159 6.42 -0.71 22.42
N VAL A 160 5.23 -1.28 22.29
CA VAL A 160 3.98 -0.54 22.06
C VAL A 160 3.64 0.38 23.23
N ALA A 161 3.77 -0.11 24.46
CA ALA A 161 3.59 0.70 25.67
C ALA A 161 4.56 1.89 25.75
N ASN A 162 5.75 1.77 25.15
CA ASN A 162 6.73 2.84 25.00
C ASN A 162 6.52 3.72 23.76
N GLY A 163 5.39 3.58 23.08
CA GLY A 163 4.96 4.46 21.98
C GLY A 163 5.33 3.99 20.57
N LEU A 164 5.76 2.74 20.38
CA LEU A 164 5.95 2.19 19.04
C LEU A 164 4.59 2.07 18.34
N PRO A 165 4.41 2.65 17.12
CA PRO A 165 3.17 2.53 16.37
C PRO A 165 2.76 1.08 16.14
N PHE A 166 1.47 0.81 16.30
CA PHE A 166 0.90 -0.53 16.27
C PHE A 166 -0.30 -0.61 15.33
N VAL A 167 -0.32 -1.62 14.48
CA VAL A 167 -1.43 -1.94 13.59
C VAL A 167 -1.93 -3.35 13.91
N GLY A 168 -3.16 -3.45 14.36
CA GLY A 168 -3.80 -4.72 14.69
C GLY A 168 -4.88 -5.11 13.68
N ALA A 169 -4.96 -6.38 13.32
CA ALA A 169 -5.84 -6.87 12.26
C ALA A 169 -6.81 -7.99 12.71
N SER A 170 -7.11 -8.13 13.99
CA SER A 170 -8.03 -9.16 14.48
C SER A 170 -8.85 -8.69 15.69
N VAL A 171 -9.90 -9.48 16.03
CA VAL A 171 -10.74 -9.24 17.22
C VAL A 171 -9.92 -9.38 18.50
N ASN A 172 -9.03 -10.38 18.57
CA ASN A 172 -8.18 -10.61 19.75
C ASN A 172 -7.28 -9.40 20.03
N ILE A 173 -6.73 -8.80 18.98
CA ILE A 173 -5.94 -7.56 19.07
C ILE A 173 -6.79 -6.39 19.58
N LEU A 174 -8.04 -6.30 19.17
CA LEU A 174 -8.94 -5.25 19.63
C LEU A 174 -9.21 -5.34 21.14
N GLU A 175 -9.36 -6.55 21.66
CA GLU A 175 -9.51 -6.80 23.10
C GLU A 175 -8.25 -6.43 23.86
N TYR A 176 -7.09 -6.85 23.35
CA TYR A 176 -5.78 -6.44 23.88
C TYR A 176 -5.62 -4.92 23.92
N ALA A 177 -5.89 -4.25 22.80
CA ALA A 177 -5.74 -2.81 22.69
C ALA A 177 -6.64 -2.04 23.66
N LYS A 178 -7.90 -2.46 23.82
CA LYS A 178 -8.83 -1.90 24.80
C LYS A 178 -8.35 -2.05 26.24
N ALA A 179 -7.71 -3.17 26.54
CA ALA A 179 -7.23 -3.47 27.89
C ALA A 179 -5.94 -2.74 28.26
N THR A 180 -5.10 -2.41 27.27
CA THR A 180 -3.69 -2.04 27.50
C THR A 180 -3.29 -0.69 26.93
N ILE A 181 -3.94 -0.18 25.88
CA ILE A 181 -3.56 1.08 25.24
C ILE A 181 -4.43 2.22 25.77
N PRO A 182 -3.86 3.20 26.54
CA PRO A 182 -4.63 4.32 27.04
C PRO A 182 -5.27 5.14 25.93
N GLY A 183 -6.59 5.34 26.02
CA GLY A 183 -7.35 6.17 25.06
C GLY A 183 -7.73 5.48 23.75
N PHE A 184 -7.58 4.16 23.72
CA PHE A 184 -8.05 3.34 22.60
C PHE A 184 -9.58 3.26 22.56
#